data_8efc74f45cbdffbd02bd459ab6b47692
#
_entry.id   8efc74f45cbdffbd02bd459ab6b47692
#
_cell.length_a   1.000
_cell.length_b   1.000
_cell.length_c   1.000
_cell.angle_alpha   90.00
_cell.angle_beta   90.00
_cell.angle_gamma   90.00
#
_symmetry.space_group_name_H-M   'P 1'
#
loop_
_entity.id
_entity.type
_entity.pdbx_description
1 polymer ?
#
loop_
_entity_poly.entity_id
_entity_poly.type
_entity_poly.pdbx_seq_one_letter_code
_entity_poly.pdbx_strand_id
1 'polypeptide(L)'
;MKVKVIGAGLAGCEAVWQLVKHGIDVDLYEMKPVKYSPAHSNENFAELVCSNSLKADRIENACGLLKEEMRMFDSVMMDAADISRVPAGGALAVDRDVFAKHITEKIKNHPRVTVFNEEVTEINPDEYTIIATGPLTSDGLADEIKKITGSDELYFYDAAAPIVTEESIDKDKVFKAARYDKGTADYINCPMTKEEYTAFYNELINAETAPLKEFENQKVFEGCMPVEVMAKRGEQTLVFGPLKPVGLVNPKTGKDDAYAVVQLRQDNKEGTIYNLVGFQTNLKWGEQKRVFSMIPGLENAEFVRYGVMHRNTYINSPTLLNKYYQMEKYPKVFFAGQITGVEGYVESASSGILAGYNMAAMLNGKDMFEPDSKTCIGALPLYISNSANTKFQPMNANFGIIDGLNERIRNKAERYNKIANRALDIMKDKLKGENDDE
;
A
#
# COMPACT_ATOMS: atom_id res chain seq x y z
N MET A 1 1.57 -31.31 7.51
CA MET A 1 0.27 -30.62 7.34
C MET A 1 0.41 -29.61 6.24
N LYS A 2 -0.67 -29.28 5.53
CA LYS A 2 -0.64 -28.38 4.38
C LYS A 2 -1.61 -27.23 4.62
N VAL A 3 -1.21 -26.01 4.26
CA VAL A 3 -2.05 -24.80 4.40
C VAL A 3 -2.43 -24.30 3.00
N LYS A 4 -3.69 -23.96 2.83
CA LYS A 4 -4.22 -23.30 1.64
C LYS A 4 -4.05 -21.78 1.78
N VAL A 5 -3.37 -21.14 0.85
CA VAL A 5 -3.27 -19.67 0.79
C VAL A 5 -3.97 -19.21 -0.49
N ILE A 6 -4.94 -18.30 -0.36
CA ILE A 6 -5.75 -17.79 -1.48
C ILE A 6 -5.33 -16.35 -1.77
N GLY A 7 -4.76 -16.14 -2.95
CA GLY A 7 -4.21 -14.87 -3.42
C GLY A 7 -2.70 -14.75 -3.23
N ALA A 8 -1.98 -14.48 -4.32
CA ALA A 8 -0.53 -14.25 -4.34
C ALA A 8 -0.19 -12.75 -4.45
N GLY A 9 -0.95 -11.89 -3.79
CA GLY A 9 -0.61 -10.50 -3.53
C GLY A 9 0.48 -10.37 -2.47
N LEU A 10 0.77 -9.14 -2.02
CA LEU A 10 1.79 -8.86 -1.00
C LEU A 10 1.56 -9.67 0.29
N ALA A 11 0.35 -9.65 0.81
CA ALA A 11 0.00 -10.37 2.04
C ALA A 11 0.08 -11.90 1.87
N GLY A 12 -0.39 -12.42 0.73
CA GLY A 12 -0.33 -13.86 0.47
C GLY A 12 1.11 -14.36 0.33
N CYS A 13 1.97 -13.63 -0.39
CA CYS A 13 3.38 -13.99 -0.53
C CYS A 13 4.12 -13.96 0.82
N GLU A 14 3.85 -12.97 1.69
CA GLU A 14 4.41 -12.95 3.04
C GLU A 14 3.90 -14.11 3.89
N ALA A 15 2.60 -14.42 3.84
CA ALA A 15 2.03 -15.54 4.57
C ALA A 15 2.65 -16.87 4.13
N VAL A 16 2.78 -17.10 2.82
CA VAL A 16 3.47 -18.28 2.26
C VAL A 16 4.91 -18.34 2.76
N TRP A 17 5.64 -17.20 2.70
CA TRP A 17 7.03 -17.14 3.12
C TRP A 17 7.22 -17.52 4.59
N GLN A 18 6.39 -17.00 5.49
CA GLN A 18 6.42 -17.36 6.90
C GLN A 18 6.07 -18.85 7.13
N LEU A 19 5.07 -19.37 6.46
CA LEU A 19 4.68 -20.78 6.55
C LEU A 19 5.83 -21.71 6.16
N VAL A 20 6.46 -21.49 5.00
CA VAL A 20 7.52 -22.38 4.51
C VAL A 20 8.80 -22.31 5.34
N LYS A 21 9.13 -21.14 5.91
CA LYS A 21 10.23 -20.96 6.86
C LYS A 21 10.05 -21.82 8.12
N HIS A 22 8.81 -22.02 8.55
CA HIS A 22 8.47 -22.86 9.71
C HIS A 22 8.15 -24.32 9.33
N GLY A 23 8.56 -24.73 8.12
CA GLY A 23 8.48 -26.13 7.70
C GLY A 23 7.10 -26.58 7.22
N ILE A 24 6.15 -25.67 7.00
CA ILE A 24 4.79 -25.98 6.57
C ILE A 24 4.71 -26.00 5.04
N ASP A 25 4.08 -27.03 4.49
CA ASP A 25 3.80 -27.12 3.05
C ASP A 25 2.58 -26.25 2.68
N VAL A 26 2.63 -25.59 1.52
CA VAL A 26 1.62 -24.62 1.09
C VAL A 26 1.05 -24.95 -0.27
N ASP A 27 -0.28 -24.91 -0.38
CA ASP A 27 -1.02 -24.82 -1.64
C ASP A 27 -1.41 -23.35 -1.86
N LEU A 28 -0.71 -22.69 -2.79
CA LEU A 28 -0.96 -21.29 -3.14
C LEU A 28 -1.86 -21.20 -4.36
N TYR A 29 -3.02 -20.57 -4.18
CA TYR A 29 -4.01 -20.33 -5.24
C TYR A 29 -3.94 -18.88 -5.71
N GLU A 30 -3.65 -18.69 -6.99
CA GLU A 30 -3.63 -17.38 -7.65
C GLU A 30 -4.39 -17.46 -8.97
N MET A 31 -5.36 -16.61 -9.17
CA MET A 31 -6.19 -16.64 -10.39
C MET A 31 -5.43 -16.21 -11.66
N LYS A 32 -4.36 -15.43 -11.54
CA LYS A 32 -3.50 -15.08 -12.68
C LYS A 32 -2.63 -16.29 -13.09
N PRO A 33 -2.31 -16.44 -14.37
CA PRO A 33 -2.70 -15.60 -15.53
C PRO A 33 -4.05 -15.98 -16.14
N VAL A 34 -4.81 -16.93 -15.58
CA VAL A 34 -6.07 -17.40 -16.14
C VAL A 34 -7.17 -16.34 -16.08
N LYS A 35 -7.21 -15.60 -14.95
CA LYS A 35 -8.15 -14.48 -14.72
C LYS A 35 -7.44 -13.32 -14.06
N TYR A 36 -7.71 -12.10 -14.52
CA TYR A 36 -7.16 -10.87 -13.97
C TYR A 36 -8.24 -10.07 -13.25
N SER A 37 -7.86 -9.37 -12.17
CA SER A 37 -8.71 -8.33 -11.61
C SER A 37 -8.67 -7.07 -12.49
N PRO A 38 -9.58 -6.11 -12.31
CA PRO A 38 -9.58 -4.89 -13.12
C PRO A 38 -8.30 -4.03 -13.03
N ALA A 39 -7.48 -4.22 -12.00
CA ALA A 39 -6.27 -3.42 -11.77
C ALA A 39 -4.96 -4.13 -12.13
N HIS A 40 -4.97 -5.46 -12.15
CA HIS A 40 -3.77 -6.25 -12.45
C HIS A 40 -3.58 -6.41 -13.96
N SER A 41 -2.34 -6.35 -14.41
CA SER A 41 -1.95 -6.47 -15.82
C SER A 41 -0.75 -7.39 -16.04
N ASN A 42 -0.06 -7.78 -14.98
CA ASN A 42 1.14 -8.61 -14.97
C ASN A 42 0.85 -9.97 -14.32
N GLU A 43 1.42 -11.04 -14.87
CA GLU A 43 1.26 -12.40 -14.33
C GLU A 43 2.04 -12.65 -13.03
N ASN A 44 3.00 -11.79 -12.70
CA ASN A 44 3.80 -11.91 -11.49
C ASN A 44 2.95 -11.76 -10.22
N PHE A 45 3.44 -12.36 -9.13
CA PHE A 45 2.90 -12.18 -7.79
C PHE A 45 3.25 -10.79 -7.26
N ALA A 46 2.56 -10.36 -6.20
CA ALA A 46 2.83 -9.10 -5.50
C ALA A 46 2.90 -7.86 -6.43
N GLU A 47 2.11 -7.81 -7.50
CA GLU A 47 2.04 -6.67 -8.41
C GLU A 47 1.59 -5.41 -7.68
N LEU A 48 2.36 -4.31 -7.82
CA LEU A 48 2.02 -3.00 -7.26
C LEU A 48 1.15 -2.22 -8.24
N VAL A 49 -0.15 -2.17 -8.01
CA VAL A 49 -1.14 -1.66 -8.97
C VAL A 49 -1.34 -0.14 -8.94
N CYS A 50 -1.19 0.51 -7.79
CA CYS A 50 -1.54 1.94 -7.62
C CYS A 50 -0.29 2.85 -7.67
N SER A 51 0.81 2.45 -7.02
CA SER A 51 2.04 3.24 -6.89
C SER A 51 3.24 2.31 -6.76
N ASN A 52 4.43 2.77 -7.13
CA ASN A 52 5.67 2.07 -6.86
C ASN A 52 6.31 2.45 -5.52
N SER A 53 5.63 3.28 -4.73
CA SER A 53 6.14 3.75 -3.44
C SER A 53 5.67 2.87 -2.29
N LEU A 54 6.63 2.47 -1.47
CA LEU A 54 6.40 1.84 -0.17
C LEU A 54 6.43 2.87 0.98
N LYS A 55 6.07 4.13 0.68
CA LYS A 55 6.02 5.27 1.62
C LYS A 55 7.39 5.63 2.21
N ALA A 56 7.38 6.40 3.32
CA ALA A 56 8.61 6.88 3.97
C ALA A 56 9.49 5.72 4.45
N ASP A 57 10.82 5.89 4.33
CA ASP A 57 11.82 4.88 4.70
C ASP A 57 12.40 5.07 6.11
N ARG A 58 12.30 6.27 6.67
CA ARG A 58 12.86 6.60 7.99
C ARG A 58 11.97 6.12 9.13
N ILE A 59 12.57 5.64 10.22
CA ILE A 59 11.86 5.12 11.40
C ILE A 59 11.04 6.18 12.16
N GLU A 60 11.33 7.49 11.99
CA GLU A 60 10.51 8.58 12.53
C GLU A 60 9.16 8.74 11.79
N ASN A 61 8.91 7.88 10.80
CA ASN A 61 7.61 7.67 10.19
C ASN A 61 7.11 6.26 10.50
N ALA A 62 5.86 6.11 10.89
CA ALA A 62 5.33 4.82 11.32
C ALA A 62 5.46 3.73 10.23
N CYS A 63 5.31 4.09 8.95
CA CYS A 63 5.51 3.14 7.86
C CYS A 63 6.99 2.73 7.68
N GLY A 64 7.95 3.62 8.02
CA GLY A 64 9.38 3.28 8.08
C GLY A 64 9.67 2.34 9.25
N LEU A 65 9.10 2.63 10.43
CA LEU A 65 9.19 1.74 11.58
C LEU A 65 8.61 0.35 11.26
N LEU A 66 7.43 0.28 10.66
CA LEU A 66 6.79 -0.99 10.28
C LEU A 66 7.69 -1.83 9.37
N LYS A 67 8.37 -1.20 8.39
CA LYS A 67 9.33 -1.91 7.53
C LYS A 67 10.50 -2.51 8.29
N GLU A 68 11.06 -1.79 9.26
CA GLU A 68 12.13 -2.34 10.11
C GLU A 68 11.64 -3.49 11.00
N GLU A 69 10.41 -3.41 11.52
CA GLU A 69 9.79 -4.53 12.25
C GLU A 69 9.57 -5.74 11.34
N MET A 70 9.13 -5.54 10.07
CA MET A 70 8.99 -6.61 9.08
C MET A 70 10.33 -7.27 8.72
N ARG A 71 11.43 -6.50 8.66
CA ARG A 71 12.79 -7.04 8.42
C ARG A 71 13.19 -8.06 9.50
N MET A 72 12.74 -7.87 10.73
CA MET A 72 13.02 -8.81 11.83
C MET A 72 12.33 -10.17 11.65
N PHE A 73 11.24 -10.22 10.84
CA PHE A 73 10.60 -11.46 10.41
C PHE A 73 11.18 -12.03 9.10
N ASP A 74 12.27 -11.45 8.58
CA ASP A 74 12.85 -11.83 7.29
C ASP A 74 11.83 -11.76 6.15
N SER A 75 11.19 -10.59 6.02
CA SER A 75 10.14 -10.31 5.03
C SER A 75 10.62 -10.47 3.60
N VAL A 76 9.90 -11.27 2.79
CA VAL A 76 10.19 -11.43 1.35
C VAL A 76 9.94 -10.13 0.57
N MET A 77 8.98 -9.33 1.01
CA MET A 77 8.71 -8.01 0.42
C MET A 77 9.87 -7.04 0.67
N MET A 78 10.44 -7.04 1.87
CA MET A 78 11.55 -6.13 2.18
C MET A 78 12.84 -6.53 1.47
N ASP A 79 13.10 -7.83 1.33
CA ASP A 79 14.19 -8.36 0.50
C ASP A 79 14.05 -7.89 -0.97
N ALA A 80 12.86 -8.06 -1.55
CA ALA A 80 12.57 -7.60 -2.90
C ALA A 80 12.68 -6.07 -3.06
N ALA A 81 12.26 -5.31 -2.05
CA ALA A 81 12.32 -3.85 -2.05
C ALA A 81 13.76 -3.34 -2.07
N ASP A 82 14.66 -3.99 -1.35
CA ASP A 82 16.08 -3.59 -1.31
C ASP A 82 16.78 -3.84 -2.65
N ILE A 83 16.45 -4.94 -3.34
CA ILE A 83 17.01 -5.30 -4.65
C ILE A 83 16.47 -4.38 -5.76
N SER A 84 15.22 -3.96 -5.67
CA SER A 84 14.51 -3.21 -6.71
C SER A 84 14.41 -1.71 -6.45
N ARG A 85 15.13 -1.20 -5.44
CA ARG A 85 15.09 0.22 -5.04
C ARG A 85 15.38 1.15 -6.21
N VAL A 86 14.55 2.21 -6.34
CA VAL A 86 14.76 3.34 -7.25
C VAL A 86 14.86 4.65 -6.48
N PRO A 87 15.53 5.69 -7.03
CA PRO A 87 15.65 6.99 -6.37
C PRO A 87 14.29 7.62 -6.08
N ALA A 88 14.04 7.98 -4.81
CA ALA A 88 12.79 8.59 -4.36
C ALA A 88 12.95 9.46 -3.10
N GLY A 89 14.11 10.11 -2.91
CA GLY A 89 14.38 11.00 -1.78
C GLY A 89 14.24 10.27 -0.43
N GLY A 90 13.33 10.72 0.42
CA GLY A 90 13.06 10.13 1.74
C GLY A 90 12.04 8.97 1.74
N ALA A 91 11.56 8.55 0.58
CA ALA A 91 10.67 7.41 0.43
C ALA A 91 11.43 6.17 -0.06
N LEU A 92 10.90 4.99 0.24
CA LEU A 92 11.29 3.76 -0.42
C LEU A 92 10.38 3.57 -1.64
N ALA A 93 10.95 3.66 -2.84
CA ALA A 93 10.27 3.31 -4.08
C ALA A 93 11.03 2.20 -4.79
N VAL A 94 10.32 1.42 -5.60
CA VAL A 94 10.85 0.23 -6.26
C VAL A 94 10.54 0.23 -7.75
N ASP A 95 11.38 -0.43 -8.52
CA ASP A 95 11.04 -0.90 -9.85
C ASP A 95 10.01 -2.01 -9.72
N ARG A 96 8.80 -1.82 -10.26
CA ARG A 96 7.66 -2.72 -10.05
C ARG A 96 7.90 -4.11 -10.63
N ASP A 97 8.53 -4.18 -11.80
CA ASP A 97 8.73 -5.44 -12.51
C ASP A 97 9.82 -6.26 -11.84
N VAL A 98 10.93 -5.62 -11.46
CA VAL A 98 12.02 -6.27 -10.71
C VAL A 98 11.51 -6.77 -9.36
N PHE A 99 10.74 -5.95 -8.64
CA PHE A 99 10.15 -6.27 -7.36
C PHE A 99 9.22 -7.49 -7.43
N ALA A 100 8.23 -7.43 -8.32
CA ALA A 100 7.24 -8.50 -8.48
C ALA A 100 7.87 -9.80 -8.98
N LYS A 101 8.82 -9.72 -9.91
CA LYS A 101 9.55 -10.87 -10.44
C LYS A 101 10.35 -11.57 -9.34
N HIS A 102 11.09 -10.82 -8.53
CA HIS A 102 11.90 -11.39 -7.43
C HIS A 102 11.04 -12.19 -6.45
N ILE A 103 9.92 -11.62 -5.99
CA ILE A 103 8.98 -12.31 -5.09
C ILE A 103 8.42 -13.57 -5.76
N THR A 104 8.01 -13.43 -7.03
CA THR A 104 7.44 -14.54 -7.79
C THR A 104 8.40 -15.72 -7.87
N GLU A 105 9.64 -15.47 -8.25
CA GLU A 105 10.68 -16.51 -8.37
C GLU A 105 10.98 -17.16 -7.02
N LYS A 106 11.09 -16.37 -5.96
CA LYS A 106 11.39 -16.86 -4.61
C LYS A 106 10.27 -17.77 -4.07
N ILE A 107 9.01 -17.42 -4.32
CA ILE A 107 7.86 -18.20 -3.87
C ILE A 107 7.62 -19.42 -4.76
N LYS A 108 7.56 -19.26 -6.10
CA LYS A 108 7.27 -20.36 -7.03
C LYS A 108 8.34 -21.49 -7.00
N ASN A 109 9.60 -21.13 -6.78
CA ASN A 109 10.70 -22.11 -6.79
C ASN A 109 10.93 -22.76 -5.41
N HIS A 110 10.18 -22.38 -4.38
CA HIS A 110 10.34 -22.96 -3.05
C HIS A 110 9.77 -24.40 -3.02
N PRO A 111 10.54 -25.42 -2.55
CA PRO A 111 10.14 -26.83 -2.65
C PRO A 111 8.88 -27.19 -1.85
N ARG A 112 8.47 -26.37 -0.88
CA ARG A 112 7.26 -26.57 -0.08
C ARG A 112 6.04 -25.85 -0.63
N VAL A 113 6.14 -25.17 -1.78
CA VAL A 113 5.03 -24.42 -2.38
C VAL A 113 4.54 -25.15 -3.63
N THR A 114 3.24 -25.42 -3.68
CA THR A 114 2.56 -25.85 -4.90
C THR A 114 1.64 -24.72 -5.35
N VAL A 115 1.82 -24.22 -6.57
CA VAL A 115 1.01 -23.13 -7.12
C VAL A 115 -0.10 -23.68 -8.01
N PHE A 116 -1.32 -23.19 -7.78
CA PHE A 116 -2.51 -23.44 -8.58
C PHE A 116 -2.96 -22.13 -9.23
N ASN A 117 -2.95 -22.09 -10.57
CA ASN A 117 -3.42 -20.92 -11.32
C ASN A 117 -4.92 -21.06 -11.59
N GLU A 118 -5.72 -20.85 -10.55
CA GLU A 118 -7.18 -20.94 -10.64
C GLU A 118 -7.87 -20.01 -9.63
N GLU A 119 -9.10 -19.65 -9.95
CA GLU A 119 -9.97 -18.89 -9.05
C GLU A 119 -10.58 -19.83 -7.99
N VAL A 120 -10.42 -19.50 -6.72
CA VAL A 120 -11.12 -20.17 -5.62
C VAL A 120 -12.47 -19.49 -5.41
N THR A 121 -13.55 -20.27 -5.39
CA THR A 121 -14.92 -19.78 -5.19
C THR A 121 -15.62 -20.44 -3.99
N GLU A 122 -14.94 -21.38 -3.32
CA GLU A 122 -15.46 -22.08 -2.15
C GLU A 122 -14.41 -22.13 -1.04
N ILE A 123 -14.84 -21.95 0.20
CA ILE A 123 -14.01 -22.02 1.40
C ILE A 123 -14.54 -23.14 2.30
N ASN A 124 -13.68 -24.11 2.59
CA ASN A 124 -13.98 -25.11 3.60
C ASN A 124 -13.46 -24.62 4.96
N PRO A 125 -14.33 -24.26 5.94
CA PRO A 125 -13.90 -23.77 7.24
C PRO A 125 -13.15 -24.79 8.10
N ASP A 126 -13.16 -26.07 7.72
CA ASP A 126 -12.44 -27.14 8.40
C ASP A 126 -11.01 -27.33 7.87
N GLU A 127 -10.62 -26.63 6.82
CA GLU A 127 -9.27 -26.61 6.27
C GLU A 127 -8.48 -25.41 6.79
N TYR A 128 -7.17 -25.61 7.01
CA TYR A 128 -6.27 -24.50 7.35
C TYR A 128 -6.08 -23.59 6.15
N THR A 129 -6.68 -22.40 6.21
CA THR A 129 -6.76 -21.49 5.07
C THR A 129 -6.38 -20.07 5.48
N ILE A 130 -5.55 -19.41 4.67
CA ILE A 130 -5.31 -17.96 4.75
C ILE A 130 -5.91 -17.30 3.53
N ILE A 131 -6.86 -16.36 3.72
CA ILE A 131 -7.50 -15.58 2.67
C ILE A 131 -6.78 -14.25 2.55
N ALA A 132 -6.01 -14.06 1.46
CA ALA A 132 -5.15 -12.92 1.22
C ALA A 132 -5.40 -12.29 -0.16
N THR A 133 -6.65 -12.27 -0.59
CA THR A 133 -7.08 -11.86 -1.95
C THR A 133 -7.09 -10.35 -2.17
N GLY A 134 -6.80 -9.58 -1.11
CA GLY A 134 -6.70 -8.13 -1.18
C GLY A 134 -8.05 -7.43 -1.46
N PRO A 135 -8.01 -6.18 -1.94
CA PRO A 135 -9.21 -5.36 -2.09
C PRO A 135 -10.04 -5.68 -3.34
N LEU A 136 -9.46 -6.42 -4.29
CA LEU A 136 -10.08 -6.76 -5.58
C LEU A 136 -10.41 -8.26 -5.65
N THR A 137 -10.92 -8.79 -4.54
CA THR A 137 -11.43 -10.17 -4.46
C THR A 137 -12.48 -10.40 -5.55
N SER A 138 -12.42 -11.57 -6.19
CA SER A 138 -13.37 -11.93 -7.25
C SER A 138 -14.80 -12.08 -6.72
N ASP A 139 -15.79 -11.81 -7.55
CA ASP A 139 -17.20 -11.84 -7.14
C ASP A 139 -17.59 -13.20 -6.54
N GLY A 140 -17.13 -14.31 -7.13
CA GLY A 140 -17.45 -15.65 -6.64
C GLY A 140 -16.90 -15.92 -5.22
N LEU A 141 -15.66 -15.50 -4.96
CA LEU A 141 -15.07 -15.64 -3.62
C LEU A 141 -15.64 -14.61 -2.64
N ALA A 142 -15.98 -13.41 -3.09
CA ALA A 142 -16.63 -12.39 -2.28
C ALA A 142 -17.99 -12.89 -1.74
N ASP A 143 -18.80 -13.50 -2.60
CA ASP A 143 -20.07 -14.13 -2.20
C ASP A 143 -19.87 -15.24 -1.16
N GLU A 144 -18.80 -16.02 -1.29
CA GLU A 144 -18.48 -17.08 -0.34
C GLU A 144 -17.98 -16.50 1.00
N ILE A 145 -17.13 -15.47 0.99
CA ILE A 145 -16.72 -14.74 2.19
C ILE A 145 -17.95 -14.17 2.92
N LYS A 146 -18.91 -13.59 2.19
CA LYS A 146 -20.18 -13.13 2.76
C LYS A 146 -20.94 -14.25 3.47
N LYS A 147 -20.98 -15.45 2.92
CA LYS A 147 -21.66 -16.60 3.55
C LYS A 147 -20.97 -17.02 4.84
N ILE A 148 -19.65 -17.17 4.85
CA ILE A 148 -18.92 -17.62 6.05
C ILE A 148 -18.87 -16.56 7.16
N THR A 149 -18.82 -15.27 6.79
CA THR A 149 -18.83 -14.15 7.74
C THR A 149 -20.21 -13.82 8.25
N GLY A 150 -21.25 -14.09 7.46
CA GLY A 150 -22.64 -13.73 7.77
C GLY A 150 -22.89 -12.22 7.72
N SER A 151 -22.02 -11.44 7.11
CA SER A 151 -22.11 -9.97 7.03
C SER A 151 -21.87 -9.49 5.60
N ASP A 152 -22.49 -8.34 5.26
CA ASP A 152 -22.20 -7.65 4.01
C ASP A 152 -20.77 -7.07 4.06
N GLU A 153 -20.09 -7.08 2.91
CA GLU A 153 -18.79 -6.45 2.75
C GLU A 153 -18.90 -4.93 2.90
N LEU A 154 -17.88 -4.36 3.49
CA LEU A 154 -17.64 -2.93 3.47
C LEU A 154 -16.76 -2.59 2.27
N TYR A 155 -16.91 -1.39 1.72
CA TYR A 155 -16.12 -0.96 0.57
C TYR A 155 -15.78 0.53 0.62
N PHE A 156 -14.69 0.88 -0.04
CA PHE A 156 -14.32 2.25 -0.36
C PHE A 156 -13.72 2.31 -1.78
N TYR A 157 -13.60 3.51 -2.31
CA TYR A 157 -13.00 3.72 -3.63
C TYR A 157 -11.56 4.20 -3.49
N ASP A 158 -10.69 3.61 -4.30
CA ASP A 158 -9.28 3.98 -4.46
C ASP A 158 -8.99 4.27 -5.92
N ALA A 159 -8.06 5.17 -6.19
CA ALA A 159 -7.69 5.56 -7.53
C ALA A 159 -6.17 5.45 -7.75
N ALA A 160 -5.77 4.98 -8.94
CA ALA A 160 -4.39 4.98 -9.38
C ALA A 160 -4.02 6.31 -10.05
N ALA A 161 -2.75 6.71 -9.94
CA ALA A 161 -2.20 7.86 -10.62
C ALA A 161 -1.63 7.49 -12.00
N PRO A 162 -1.63 8.41 -12.98
CA PRO A 162 -1.05 8.16 -14.30
C PRO A 162 0.48 8.15 -14.29
N ILE A 163 1.05 7.51 -15.32
CA ILE A 163 2.49 7.38 -15.57
C ILE A 163 2.79 7.94 -16.96
N VAL A 164 3.86 8.72 -17.07
CA VAL A 164 4.33 9.31 -18.32
C VAL A 164 5.77 8.89 -18.65
N THR A 165 6.16 8.95 -19.95
CA THR A 165 7.54 8.70 -20.36
C THR A 165 8.43 9.89 -20.00
N GLU A 166 9.68 9.62 -19.64
CA GLU A 166 10.67 10.63 -19.28
C GLU A 166 11.04 11.54 -20.48
N GLU A 167 11.15 10.95 -21.66
CA GLU A 167 11.51 11.64 -22.89
C GLU A 167 10.44 12.65 -23.36
N SER A 168 9.17 12.45 -22.95
CA SER A 168 8.07 13.36 -23.28
C SER A 168 7.96 14.57 -22.33
N ILE A 169 8.79 14.63 -21.28
CA ILE A 169 8.82 15.73 -20.33
C ILE A 169 9.72 16.86 -20.84
N ASP A 170 9.18 18.08 -20.95
CA ASP A 170 9.93 19.27 -21.33
C ASP A 170 10.89 19.70 -20.20
N LYS A 171 12.18 19.37 -20.36
CA LYS A 171 13.23 19.63 -19.36
C LYS A 171 13.51 21.10 -19.13
N ASP A 172 13.14 21.98 -20.06
CA ASP A 172 13.36 23.42 -19.92
C ASP A 172 12.40 24.06 -18.91
N LYS A 173 11.20 23.48 -18.76
CA LYS A 173 10.13 23.98 -17.88
C LYS A 173 10.16 23.35 -16.48
N VAL A 174 10.87 22.24 -16.30
CA VAL A 174 10.91 21.52 -15.03
C VAL A 174 12.28 21.57 -14.39
N PHE A 175 12.36 21.18 -13.11
CA PHE A 175 13.63 21.08 -12.39
C PHE A 175 13.65 19.89 -11.42
N LYS A 176 14.85 19.40 -11.12
CA LYS A 176 15.06 18.37 -10.07
C LYS A 176 15.39 19.04 -8.74
N ALA A 177 14.67 18.70 -7.69
CA ALA A 177 14.94 19.16 -6.32
C ALA A 177 14.30 18.22 -5.29
N ALA A 178 14.90 18.18 -4.10
CA ALA A 178 14.31 17.57 -2.92
C ALA A 178 13.66 18.66 -2.04
N ARG A 179 12.53 18.36 -1.44
CA ARG A 179 11.84 19.31 -0.55
C ARG A 179 12.65 19.59 0.70
N TYR A 180 12.92 20.88 0.97
CA TYR A 180 13.76 21.34 2.08
C TYR A 180 15.21 20.81 2.03
N ASP A 181 15.72 20.51 0.84
CA ASP A 181 17.03 19.89 0.61
C ASP A 181 17.27 18.61 1.45
N LYS A 182 16.19 17.89 1.72
CA LYS A 182 16.23 16.63 2.48
C LYS A 182 16.31 15.43 1.55
N GLY A 183 17.49 14.81 1.49
CA GLY A 183 17.76 13.67 0.61
C GLY A 183 18.28 14.10 -0.75
N THR A 184 18.21 13.21 -1.73
CA THR A 184 18.62 13.42 -3.11
C THR A 184 17.55 14.13 -3.93
N ALA A 185 17.95 14.89 -4.95
CA ALA A 185 17.05 15.64 -5.83
C ALA A 185 16.41 14.72 -6.90
N ASP A 186 15.68 13.70 -6.45
CA ASP A 186 15.19 12.62 -7.32
C ASP A 186 13.86 12.93 -8.00
N TYR A 187 13.09 13.90 -7.46
CA TYR A 187 11.81 14.27 -8.04
C TYR A 187 11.98 15.32 -9.14
N ILE A 188 11.29 15.13 -10.27
CA ILE A 188 11.08 16.19 -11.26
C ILE A 188 9.92 17.04 -10.76
N ASN A 189 10.12 18.36 -10.72
CA ASN A 189 9.14 19.33 -10.24
C ASN A 189 8.68 20.19 -11.40
N CYS A 190 7.36 20.25 -11.62
CA CYS A 190 6.68 21.06 -12.62
C CYS A 190 6.07 22.27 -11.92
N PRO A 191 6.73 23.46 -11.93
CA PRO A 191 6.22 24.65 -11.27
C PRO A 191 5.10 25.29 -12.10
N MET A 192 4.11 25.84 -11.41
CA MET A 192 3.00 26.60 -12.01
C MET A 192 2.96 28.00 -11.42
N THR A 193 2.72 29.00 -12.28
CA THR A 193 2.28 30.33 -11.86
C THR A 193 0.85 30.26 -11.33
N LYS A 194 0.37 31.36 -10.74
CA LYS A 194 -1.03 31.44 -10.28
C LYS A 194 -2.02 31.34 -11.44
N GLU A 195 -1.70 31.95 -12.56
CA GLU A 195 -2.53 31.94 -13.76
C GLU A 195 -2.63 30.54 -14.37
N GLU A 196 -1.49 29.85 -14.51
CA GLU A 196 -1.44 28.47 -15.00
C GLU A 196 -2.20 27.53 -14.08
N TYR A 197 -2.01 27.65 -12.76
CA TYR A 197 -2.75 26.87 -11.77
C TYR A 197 -4.26 27.11 -11.85
N THR A 198 -4.69 28.39 -11.93
CA THR A 198 -6.11 28.73 -12.01
C THR A 198 -6.77 28.15 -13.26
N ALA A 199 -6.08 28.23 -14.41
CA ALA A 199 -6.54 27.61 -15.65
C ALA A 199 -6.65 26.09 -15.50
N PHE A 200 -5.60 25.43 -15.02
CA PHE A 200 -5.59 23.99 -14.74
C PHE A 200 -6.71 23.57 -13.76
N TYR A 201 -6.85 24.30 -12.65
CA TYR A 201 -7.87 24.03 -11.64
C TYR A 201 -9.29 24.06 -12.22
N ASN A 202 -9.60 25.10 -12.99
CA ASN A 202 -10.92 25.26 -13.61
C ASN A 202 -11.23 24.12 -14.59
N GLU A 203 -10.27 23.68 -15.38
CA GLU A 203 -10.44 22.54 -16.27
C GLU A 203 -10.56 21.22 -15.50
N LEU A 204 -9.80 21.05 -14.42
CA LEU A 204 -9.84 19.84 -13.59
C LEU A 204 -11.20 19.63 -12.91
N ILE A 205 -11.79 20.67 -12.31
CA ILE A 205 -13.08 20.56 -11.61
C ILE A 205 -14.27 20.34 -12.54
N ASN A 206 -14.13 20.74 -13.81
CA ASN A 206 -15.15 20.60 -14.85
C ASN A 206 -14.95 19.37 -15.76
N ALA A 207 -13.83 18.65 -15.60
CA ALA A 207 -13.50 17.51 -16.44
C ALA A 207 -14.48 16.33 -16.22
N GLU A 208 -14.73 15.59 -17.30
CA GLU A 208 -15.61 14.43 -17.25
C GLU A 208 -14.95 13.26 -16.50
N THR A 209 -15.68 12.67 -15.55
CA THR A 209 -15.29 11.47 -14.84
C THR A 209 -15.81 10.21 -15.54
N ALA A 210 -15.14 9.09 -15.33
CA ALA A 210 -15.66 7.79 -15.71
C ALA A 210 -16.94 7.49 -14.92
N PRO A 211 -17.94 6.82 -15.54
CA PRO A 211 -19.17 6.47 -14.84
C PRO A 211 -18.87 5.48 -13.71
N LEU A 212 -19.28 5.83 -12.49
CA LEU A 212 -19.32 4.92 -11.36
C LEU A 212 -20.61 4.10 -11.44
N LYS A 213 -20.59 2.82 -11.08
CA LYS A 213 -21.81 1.99 -11.04
C LYS A 213 -22.79 2.56 -10.01
N GLU A 214 -24.09 2.54 -10.32
CA GLU A 214 -25.20 3.31 -9.73
C GLU A 214 -25.45 3.22 -8.21
N PHE A 215 -24.68 2.49 -7.42
CA PHE A 215 -24.95 2.26 -5.98
C PHE A 215 -24.09 3.07 -5.01
N GLU A 216 -23.58 4.24 -5.41
CA GLU A 216 -22.39 4.83 -4.80
C GLU A 216 -22.62 6.17 -4.13
N ASN A 217 -23.05 6.13 -2.87
CA ASN A 217 -22.70 7.17 -1.92
C ASN A 217 -21.17 7.07 -1.69
N GLN A 218 -20.41 7.95 -2.34
CA GLN A 218 -18.96 7.91 -2.50
C GLN A 218 -18.24 7.95 -1.15
N LYS A 219 -17.95 6.80 -0.55
CA LYS A 219 -16.97 6.70 0.52
C LYS A 219 -15.59 6.53 -0.13
N VAL A 220 -14.89 7.64 -0.38
CA VAL A 220 -13.51 7.64 -0.85
C VAL A 220 -12.58 7.65 0.37
N PHE A 221 -11.56 6.81 0.35
CA PHE A 221 -10.52 6.83 1.38
C PHE A 221 -9.70 8.11 1.27
N GLU A 222 -9.55 8.86 2.37
CA GLU A 222 -8.86 10.17 2.37
C GLU A 222 -7.42 10.11 1.82
N GLY A 223 -6.71 9.02 2.06
CA GLY A 223 -5.32 8.83 1.60
C GLY A 223 -5.17 8.59 0.10
N CYS A 224 -6.24 8.20 -0.60
CA CYS A 224 -6.25 7.86 -2.04
C CYS A 224 -7.33 8.66 -2.80
N MET A 225 -7.70 9.83 -2.26
CA MET A 225 -8.73 10.67 -2.84
C MET A 225 -8.33 11.15 -4.23
N PRO A 226 -9.21 11.03 -5.25
CA PRO A 226 -8.95 11.55 -6.59
C PRO A 226 -8.66 13.05 -6.58
N VAL A 227 -7.72 13.48 -7.42
CA VAL A 227 -7.26 14.87 -7.48
C VAL A 227 -8.39 15.85 -7.83
N GLU A 228 -9.32 15.47 -8.72
CA GLU A 228 -10.51 16.25 -9.06
C GLU A 228 -11.51 16.34 -7.89
N VAL A 229 -11.59 15.32 -7.03
CA VAL A 229 -12.43 15.34 -5.82
C VAL A 229 -11.82 16.27 -4.77
N MET A 230 -10.50 16.22 -4.58
CA MET A 230 -9.78 17.18 -3.74
C MET A 230 -9.95 18.61 -4.23
N ALA A 231 -9.83 18.84 -5.54
CA ALA A 231 -10.01 20.15 -6.16
C ALA A 231 -11.41 20.74 -5.89
N LYS A 232 -12.47 19.94 -5.96
CA LYS A 232 -13.86 20.36 -5.68
C LYS A 232 -14.10 20.79 -4.23
N ARG A 233 -13.20 20.48 -3.30
CA ARG A 233 -13.26 20.99 -1.90
C ARG A 233 -12.84 22.46 -1.78
N GLY A 234 -12.20 23.01 -2.80
CA GLY A 234 -11.81 24.42 -2.88
C GLY A 234 -10.48 24.63 -3.60
N GLU A 235 -10.32 25.80 -4.22
CA GLU A 235 -9.15 26.16 -5.04
C GLU A 235 -7.81 25.98 -4.30
N GLN A 236 -7.77 26.26 -3.00
CA GLN A 236 -6.55 26.15 -2.19
C GLN A 236 -6.21 24.73 -1.74
N THR A 237 -7.15 23.78 -1.86
CA THR A 237 -6.97 22.42 -1.32
C THR A 237 -5.76 21.71 -1.91
N LEU A 238 -5.56 21.82 -3.22
CA LEU A 238 -4.41 21.21 -3.90
C LEU A 238 -3.08 21.89 -3.53
N VAL A 239 -3.06 23.22 -3.39
CA VAL A 239 -1.86 24.01 -3.06
C VAL A 239 -1.38 23.74 -1.62
N PHE A 240 -2.30 23.45 -0.69
CA PHE A 240 -1.95 23.01 0.67
C PHE A 240 -1.77 21.48 0.77
N GLY A 241 -2.12 20.75 -0.28
CA GLY A 241 -2.06 19.29 -0.39
C GLY A 241 -0.96 18.81 -1.35
N PRO A 242 -1.33 18.03 -2.40
CA PRO A 242 -0.37 17.36 -3.29
C PRO A 242 0.48 18.32 -4.12
N LEU A 243 -0.01 19.54 -4.44
CA LEU A 243 0.68 20.53 -5.26
C LEU A 243 1.36 21.62 -4.42
N LYS A 244 1.63 21.37 -3.16
CA LYS A 244 2.26 22.33 -2.25
C LYS A 244 3.64 22.77 -2.77
N PRO A 245 3.91 24.08 -2.98
CA PRO A 245 5.19 24.57 -3.51
C PRO A 245 6.28 24.69 -2.42
N VAL A 246 5.90 24.88 -1.17
CA VAL A 246 6.79 25.23 -0.06
C VAL A 246 7.94 24.24 0.10
N GLY A 247 9.16 24.76 0.22
CA GLY A 247 10.40 24.00 0.41
C GLY A 247 11.00 23.43 -0.88
N LEU A 248 10.53 23.88 -2.05
CA LEU A 248 11.08 23.54 -3.37
C LEU A 248 11.69 24.77 -4.01
N VAL A 249 13.02 24.90 -3.92
CA VAL A 249 13.77 25.97 -4.60
C VAL A 249 14.12 25.50 -6.01
N ASN A 250 13.79 26.32 -7.02
CA ASN A 250 14.19 26.02 -8.38
C ASN A 250 15.68 26.33 -8.58
N PRO A 251 16.54 25.34 -8.85
CA PRO A 251 17.99 25.56 -8.97
C PRO A 251 18.36 26.41 -10.20
N LYS A 252 17.48 26.52 -11.21
CA LYS A 252 17.70 27.36 -12.39
C LYS A 252 17.55 28.85 -12.08
N THR A 253 16.68 29.20 -11.14
CA THR A 253 16.36 30.60 -10.79
C THR A 253 16.82 31.01 -9.40
N GLY A 254 17.09 30.05 -8.51
CA GLY A 254 17.37 30.25 -7.09
C GLY A 254 16.17 30.73 -6.28
N LYS A 255 14.94 30.59 -6.81
CA LYS A 255 13.70 31.07 -6.20
C LYS A 255 12.75 29.93 -5.84
N ASP A 256 11.89 30.18 -4.86
CA ASP A 256 10.76 29.32 -4.45
C ASP A 256 9.41 30.03 -4.71
N ASP A 257 9.30 30.70 -5.85
CA ASP A 257 8.22 31.58 -6.23
C ASP A 257 7.07 30.89 -7.00
N ALA A 258 7.10 29.57 -7.15
CA ALA A 258 6.00 28.82 -7.74
C ALA A 258 4.74 28.92 -6.88
N TYR A 259 3.58 29.12 -7.51
CA TYR A 259 2.29 29.10 -6.83
C TYR A 259 1.84 27.67 -6.48
N ALA A 260 2.08 26.72 -7.37
CA ALA A 260 1.85 25.29 -7.18
C ALA A 260 2.97 24.48 -7.85
N VAL A 261 3.21 23.25 -7.40
CA VAL A 261 4.21 22.37 -8.01
C VAL A 261 3.66 20.96 -8.11
N VAL A 262 3.62 20.40 -9.31
CA VAL A 262 3.38 18.99 -9.55
C VAL A 262 4.70 18.23 -9.46
N GLN A 263 4.74 17.15 -8.69
CA GLN A 263 5.93 16.31 -8.54
C GLN A 263 5.80 15.02 -9.33
N LEU A 264 6.85 14.66 -10.06
CA LEU A 264 6.94 13.39 -10.76
C LEU A 264 8.01 12.54 -10.07
N ARG A 265 7.68 11.28 -9.80
CA ARG A 265 8.58 10.31 -9.17
C ARG A 265 8.93 9.21 -10.17
N GLN A 266 10.20 8.85 -10.20
CA GLN A 266 10.70 7.74 -11.02
C GLN A 266 9.97 6.44 -10.67
N ASP A 267 9.51 5.69 -11.70
CA ASP A 267 8.69 4.49 -11.55
C ASP A 267 9.42 3.19 -11.94
N ASN A 268 10.57 3.28 -12.61
CA ASN A 268 11.43 2.15 -12.94
C ASN A 268 12.91 2.45 -12.70
N LYS A 269 13.76 1.42 -12.68
CA LYS A 269 15.18 1.55 -12.37
C LYS A 269 15.93 2.39 -13.40
N GLU A 270 15.58 2.27 -14.68
CA GLU A 270 16.19 2.98 -15.80
C GLU A 270 15.86 4.47 -15.83
N GLY A 271 14.84 4.92 -15.10
CA GLY A 271 14.41 6.32 -15.07
C GLY A 271 13.70 6.77 -16.36
N THR A 272 13.11 5.83 -17.09
CA THR A 272 12.44 6.10 -18.37
C THR A 272 10.96 6.43 -18.24
N ILE A 273 10.35 6.15 -17.07
CA ILE A 273 8.95 6.44 -16.76
C ILE A 273 8.79 7.10 -15.40
N TYR A 274 7.79 7.99 -15.29
CA TYR A 274 7.54 8.79 -14.10
C TYR A 274 6.06 8.81 -13.72
N ASN A 275 5.77 8.63 -12.44
CA ASN A 275 4.44 8.67 -11.85
C ASN A 275 4.10 10.10 -11.39
N LEU A 276 2.90 10.59 -11.70
CA LEU A 276 2.38 11.87 -11.20
C LEU A 276 1.96 11.72 -9.73
N VAL A 277 2.72 12.31 -8.82
CA VAL A 277 2.49 12.16 -7.38
C VAL A 277 1.25 12.92 -6.93
N GLY A 278 0.31 12.21 -6.28
CA GLY A 278 -0.93 12.82 -5.81
C GLY A 278 -2.01 13.01 -6.88
N PHE A 279 -1.82 12.42 -8.06
CA PHE A 279 -2.75 12.50 -9.20
C PHE A 279 -3.60 11.23 -9.38
N GLN A 280 -3.93 10.55 -8.30
CA GLN A 280 -4.99 9.55 -8.34
C GLN A 280 -6.24 10.18 -8.95
N THR A 281 -6.91 9.51 -9.89
CA THR A 281 -8.00 10.14 -10.64
C THR A 281 -9.02 9.14 -11.16
N ASN A 282 -10.28 9.60 -11.24
CA ASN A 282 -11.38 8.93 -11.94
C ASN A 282 -11.78 9.66 -13.25
N LEU A 283 -10.96 10.59 -13.71
CA LEU A 283 -11.22 11.25 -15.00
C LEU A 283 -11.20 10.24 -16.15
N LYS A 284 -12.03 10.45 -17.17
CA LYS A 284 -11.94 9.70 -18.43
C LYS A 284 -10.54 9.87 -19.03
N TRP A 285 -10.01 8.87 -19.70
CA TRP A 285 -8.65 8.89 -20.27
C TRP A 285 -8.37 10.10 -21.17
N GLY A 286 -9.35 10.48 -22.02
CA GLY A 286 -9.26 11.69 -22.85
C GLY A 286 -9.13 12.97 -22.02
N GLU A 287 -9.86 13.04 -20.91
CA GLU A 287 -9.79 14.17 -19.98
C GLU A 287 -8.48 14.20 -19.20
N GLN A 288 -7.95 13.04 -18.78
CA GLN A 288 -6.64 12.98 -18.17
C GLN A 288 -5.56 13.54 -19.09
N LYS A 289 -5.55 13.12 -20.37
CA LYS A 289 -4.61 13.65 -21.35
C LYS A 289 -4.80 15.17 -21.54
N ARG A 290 -6.02 15.63 -21.71
CA ARG A 290 -6.34 17.05 -21.95
C ARG A 290 -5.94 17.93 -20.77
N VAL A 291 -6.38 17.57 -19.57
CA VAL A 291 -6.19 18.40 -18.37
C VAL A 291 -4.75 18.32 -17.86
N PHE A 292 -4.16 17.12 -17.81
CA PHE A 292 -2.79 16.99 -17.28
C PHE A 292 -1.71 17.52 -18.25
N SER A 293 -2.01 17.64 -19.55
CA SER A 293 -1.14 18.34 -20.50
C SER A 293 -1.13 19.86 -20.32
N MET A 294 -1.98 20.43 -19.46
CA MET A 294 -1.90 21.85 -19.08
C MET A 294 -0.82 22.12 -18.03
N ILE A 295 -0.25 21.09 -17.42
CA ILE A 295 0.83 21.22 -16.44
C ILE A 295 2.11 21.56 -17.18
N PRO A 296 2.83 22.68 -16.82
CA PRO A 296 4.10 23.05 -17.44
C PRO A 296 5.12 21.89 -17.43
N GLY A 297 5.64 21.57 -18.59
CA GLY A 297 6.54 20.45 -18.82
C GLY A 297 5.84 19.14 -19.21
N LEU A 298 4.50 19.08 -19.18
CA LEU A 298 3.72 17.90 -19.57
C LEU A 298 2.84 18.16 -20.82
N GLU A 299 3.03 19.25 -21.54
CA GLU A 299 2.21 19.63 -22.69
C GLU A 299 2.18 18.55 -23.79
N ASN A 300 3.29 17.85 -23.95
CA ASN A 300 3.46 16.76 -24.91
C ASN A 300 3.61 15.40 -24.23
N ALA A 301 3.17 15.27 -22.98
CA ALA A 301 3.38 14.06 -22.21
C ALA A 301 2.73 12.82 -22.88
N GLU A 302 3.53 11.74 -22.96
CA GLU A 302 3.09 10.43 -23.42
C GLU A 302 2.73 9.57 -22.21
N PHE A 303 1.43 9.28 -22.08
CA PHE A 303 0.90 8.46 -20.98
C PHE A 303 1.07 6.98 -21.29
N VAL A 304 1.95 6.29 -20.57
CA VAL A 304 2.08 4.83 -20.66
C VAL A 304 1.03 4.10 -19.82
N ARG A 305 0.47 4.81 -18.81
CA ARG A 305 -0.63 4.33 -17.99
C ARG A 305 -1.52 5.50 -17.59
N TYR A 306 -2.82 5.31 -17.75
CA TYR A 306 -3.82 6.25 -17.21
C TYR A 306 -4.23 5.87 -15.79
N GLY A 307 -4.64 6.88 -15.03
CA GLY A 307 -5.28 6.66 -13.74
C GLY A 307 -6.62 5.96 -13.90
N VAL A 308 -6.98 5.11 -12.94
CA VAL A 308 -8.26 4.39 -12.87
C VAL A 308 -8.72 4.30 -11.42
N MET A 309 -10.03 4.34 -11.21
CA MET A 309 -10.62 4.13 -9.90
C MET A 309 -11.07 2.67 -9.75
N HIS A 310 -10.84 2.12 -8.57
CA HIS A 310 -11.23 0.76 -8.21
C HIS A 310 -12.11 0.77 -6.95
N ARG A 311 -13.07 -0.14 -6.90
CA ARG A 311 -13.80 -0.45 -5.69
C ARG A 311 -12.98 -1.44 -4.86
N ASN A 312 -12.55 -1.01 -3.69
CA ASN A 312 -11.83 -1.84 -2.73
C ASN A 312 -12.80 -2.42 -1.70
N THR A 313 -12.77 -3.73 -1.55
CA THR A 313 -13.62 -4.46 -0.60
C THR A 313 -12.83 -4.82 0.64
N TYR A 314 -13.46 -4.77 1.82
CA TYR A 314 -12.91 -5.25 3.07
C TYR A 314 -14.01 -5.82 3.98
N ILE A 315 -13.63 -6.66 4.94
CA ILE A 315 -14.56 -7.27 5.90
C ILE A 315 -14.67 -6.41 7.16
N ASN A 316 -15.75 -6.57 7.92
CA ASN A 316 -15.92 -5.92 9.21
C ASN A 316 -15.08 -6.64 10.30
N SER A 317 -13.76 -6.52 10.21
CA SER A 317 -12.80 -7.24 11.04
C SER A 317 -13.05 -7.16 12.54
N PRO A 318 -13.47 -6.00 13.14
CA PRO A 318 -13.74 -5.93 14.57
C PRO A 318 -14.80 -6.89 15.11
N THR A 319 -15.65 -7.43 14.22
CA THR A 319 -16.70 -8.39 14.58
C THR A 319 -16.38 -9.82 14.14
N LEU A 320 -15.31 -10.03 13.41
CA LEU A 320 -15.01 -11.29 12.73
C LEU A 320 -13.66 -11.89 13.14
N LEU A 321 -12.65 -11.03 13.37
CA LEU A 321 -11.28 -11.45 13.58
C LEU A 321 -10.79 -11.12 15.00
N ASN A 322 -9.97 -12.01 15.53
CA ASN A 322 -9.17 -11.72 16.71
C ASN A 322 -7.85 -11.01 16.33
N LYS A 323 -7.06 -10.65 17.33
CA LYS A 323 -5.76 -9.95 17.19
C LYS A 323 -4.67 -10.75 16.44
N TYR A 324 -4.91 -12.00 16.08
CA TYR A 324 -4.00 -12.85 15.33
C TYR A 324 -4.36 -12.95 13.84
N TYR A 325 -5.31 -12.14 13.35
CA TYR A 325 -5.93 -12.24 12.03
C TYR A 325 -6.74 -13.52 11.81
N GLN A 326 -7.01 -14.26 12.88
CA GLN A 326 -7.75 -15.51 12.91
C GLN A 326 -9.26 -15.21 13.02
N MET A 327 -10.07 -15.94 12.28
CA MET A 327 -11.52 -15.84 12.37
C MET A 327 -12.01 -16.49 13.68
N GLU A 328 -12.77 -15.72 14.50
CA GLU A 328 -13.24 -16.25 15.80
C GLU A 328 -14.17 -17.45 15.65
N LYS A 329 -15.08 -17.40 14.65
CA LYS A 329 -16.04 -18.47 14.40
C LYS A 329 -15.40 -19.73 13.81
N TYR A 330 -14.36 -19.59 12.99
CA TYR A 330 -13.68 -20.68 12.29
C TYR A 330 -12.16 -20.58 12.51
N PRO A 331 -11.64 -21.15 13.59
CA PRO A 331 -10.25 -20.92 14.00
C PRO A 331 -9.17 -21.44 13.04
N LYS A 332 -9.54 -22.22 12.03
CA LYS A 332 -8.63 -22.66 10.96
C LYS A 332 -8.54 -21.68 9.80
N VAL A 333 -9.40 -20.65 9.78
CA VAL A 333 -9.45 -19.63 8.73
C VAL A 333 -8.84 -18.33 9.24
N PHE A 334 -7.85 -17.83 8.52
CA PHE A 334 -7.20 -16.54 8.75
C PHE A 334 -7.45 -15.61 7.56
N PHE A 335 -7.40 -14.32 7.82
CA PHE A 335 -7.44 -13.29 6.78
C PHE A 335 -6.16 -12.47 6.81
N ALA A 336 -5.71 -11.98 5.66
CA ALA A 336 -4.53 -11.11 5.57
C ALA A 336 -4.68 -10.08 4.44
N GLY A 337 -3.97 -8.98 4.56
CA GLY A 337 -3.97 -7.91 3.56
C GLY A 337 -5.11 -6.93 3.72
N GLN A 338 -5.27 -6.12 2.69
CA GLN A 338 -6.20 -4.99 2.69
C GLN A 338 -7.67 -5.41 2.92
N ILE A 339 -8.02 -6.64 2.60
CA ILE A 339 -9.34 -7.20 2.89
C ILE A 339 -9.67 -7.18 4.38
N THR A 340 -8.68 -7.17 5.27
CA THR A 340 -8.88 -7.05 6.73
C THR A 340 -9.12 -5.63 7.21
N GLY A 341 -9.03 -4.63 6.33
CA GLY A 341 -9.11 -3.22 6.70
C GLY A 341 -7.78 -2.59 7.15
N VAL A 342 -6.64 -3.26 6.94
CA VAL A 342 -5.34 -2.58 6.93
C VAL A 342 -5.16 -1.91 5.57
N GLU A 343 -4.68 -0.65 5.54
CA GLU A 343 -4.60 0.14 4.31
C GLU A 343 -3.16 0.45 3.94
N GLY A 344 -2.76 -0.03 2.76
CA GLY A 344 -1.45 0.20 2.15
C GLY A 344 -0.67 -1.09 1.91
N TYR A 345 0.36 -1.01 1.06
CA TYR A 345 1.17 -2.15 0.66
C TYR A 345 1.97 -2.76 1.82
N VAL A 346 2.61 -1.90 2.61
CA VAL A 346 3.45 -2.33 3.75
C VAL A 346 2.59 -2.92 4.85
N GLU A 347 1.45 -2.30 5.13
CA GLU A 347 0.46 -2.74 6.10
C GLU A 347 -0.15 -4.09 5.69
N SER A 348 -0.47 -4.24 4.40
CA SER A 348 -0.98 -5.51 3.86
C SER A 348 0.04 -6.64 4.01
N ALA A 349 1.30 -6.38 3.65
CA ALA A 349 2.38 -7.34 3.79
C ALA A 349 2.62 -7.72 5.26
N SER A 350 2.64 -6.74 6.17
CA SER A 350 2.81 -7.00 7.61
C SER A 350 1.72 -7.89 8.19
N SER A 351 0.48 -7.72 7.74
CA SER A 351 -0.63 -8.61 8.15
C SER A 351 -0.44 -10.04 7.63
N GLY A 352 0.13 -10.18 6.42
CA GLY A 352 0.50 -11.47 5.84
C GLY A 352 1.59 -12.17 6.66
N ILE A 353 2.61 -11.43 7.10
CA ILE A 353 3.64 -11.95 8.02
C ILE A 353 2.98 -12.53 9.27
N LEU A 354 2.15 -11.74 9.97
CA LEU A 354 1.53 -12.21 11.22
C LEU A 354 0.54 -13.35 10.99
N ALA A 355 -0.26 -13.32 9.92
CA ALA A 355 -1.19 -14.42 9.64
C ALA A 355 -0.45 -15.72 9.33
N GLY A 356 0.61 -15.68 8.52
CA GLY A 356 1.43 -16.84 8.19
C GLY A 356 2.20 -17.39 9.39
N TYR A 357 2.84 -16.49 10.16
CA TYR A 357 3.56 -16.82 11.37
C TYR A 357 2.64 -17.49 12.42
N ASN A 358 1.49 -16.87 12.70
CA ASN A 358 0.53 -17.38 13.69
C ASN A 358 -0.10 -18.71 13.26
N MET A 359 -0.39 -18.89 11.98
CA MET A 359 -0.84 -20.18 11.45
C MET A 359 0.23 -21.25 11.63
N ALA A 360 1.50 -20.94 11.33
CA ALA A 360 2.61 -21.87 11.51
C ALA A 360 2.84 -22.20 12.99
N ALA A 361 2.79 -21.22 13.89
CA ALA A 361 2.91 -21.41 15.33
C ALA A 361 1.81 -22.35 15.83
N MET A 362 0.55 -22.10 15.48
CA MET A 362 -0.59 -22.94 15.83
C MET A 362 -0.40 -24.39 15.34
N LEU A 363 0.07 -24.61 14.11
CA LEU A 363 0.27 -25.94 13.54
C LEU A 363 1.44 -26.68 14.18
N ASN A 364 2.44 -25.97 14.65
CA ASN A 364 3.61 -26.52 15.34
C ASN A 364 3.40 -26.64 16.86
N GLY A 365 2.19 -26.30 17.37
CA GLY A 365 1.87 -26.37 18.81
C GLY A 365 2.63 -25.33 19.64
N LYS A 366 3.08 -24.24 19.02
CA LYS A 366 3.73 -23.09 19.66
C LYS A 366 2.72 -21.97 19.93
N ASP A 367 3.05 -21.05 20.82
CA ASP A 367 2.24 -19.86 21.06
C ASP A 367 2.24 -18.94 19.85
N MET A 368 1.10 -18.32 19.55
CA MET A 368 1.00 -17.30 18.52
C MET A 368 1.70 -16.02 18.97
N PHE A 369 2.22 -15.24 18.01
CA PHE A 369 2.86 -13.96 18.28
C PHE A 369 1.87 -13.00 18.95
N GLU A 370 2.12 -12.65 20.20
CA GLU A 370 1.29 -11.72 20.97
C GLU A 370 1.53 -10.27 20.53
N PRO A 371 0.55 -9.60 19.88
CA PRO A 371 0.70 -8.22 19.44
C PRO A 371 0.92 -7.28 20.63
N ASP A 372 1.82 -6.31 20.46
CA ASP A 372 2.11 -5.28 21.46
C ASP A 372 1.72 -3.89 20.91
N SER A 373 0.86 -3.17 21.62
CA SER A 373 0.39 -1.83 21.23
C SER A 373 1.50 -0.79 21.13
N LYS A 374 2.70 -1.09 21.64
CA LYS A 374 3.89 -0.21 21.55
C LYS A 374 4.70 -0.44 20.28
N THR A 375 4.35 -1.42 19.44
CA THR A 375 4.97 -1.70 18.15
C THR A 375 3.99 -1.37 17.01
N CYS A 376 4.48 -1.05 15.83
CA CYS A 376 3.61 -0.73 14.69
C CYS A 376 2.91 -1.99 14.16
N ILE A 377 3.67 -3.09 14.04
CA ILE A 377 3.17 -4.38 13.57
C ILE A 377 2.15 -4.98 14.54
N GLY A 378 2.25 -4.70 15.83
CA GLY A 378 1.27 -5.15 16.83
C GLY A 378 0.06 -4.23 16.95
N ALA A 379 0.22 -2.91 16.77
CA ALA A 379 -0.87 -1.94 16.87
C ALA A 379 -1.93 -2.11 15.76
N LEU A 380 -1.53 -2.50 14.54
CA LEU A 380 -2.46 -2.73 13.43
C LEU A 380 -3.48 -3.83 13.71
N PRO A 381 -3.09 -5.08 14.07
CA PRO A 381 -4.07 -6.12 14.39
C PRO A 381 -4.92 -5.78 15.61
N LEU A 382 -4.38 -5.09 16.62
CA LEU A 382 -5.15 -4.62 17.77
C LEU A 382 -6.21 -3.58 17.35
N TYR A 383 -5.91 -2.71 16.39
CA TYR A 383 -6.88 -1.76 15.84
C TYR A 383 -8.00 -2.46 15.07
N ILE A 384 -7.66 -3.36 14.13
CA ILE A 384 -8.64 -4.00 13.25
C ILE A 384 -9.54 -5.01 13.98
N SER A 385 -9.09 -5.57 15.09
CA SER A 385 -9.84 -6.54 15.92
C SER A 385 -10.55 -5.90 17.11
N ASN A 386 -10.49 -4.58 17.27
CA ASN A 386 -11.12 -3.88 18.39
C ASN A 386 -12.63 -3.80 18.24
N SER A 387 -13.37 -4.67 18.91
CA SER A 387 -14.83 -4.73 18.89
C SER A 387 -15.56 -3.45 19.38
N ALA A 388 -14.86 -2.55 20.10
CA ALA A 388 -15.39 -1.25 20.46
C ALA A 388 -15.45 -0.27 19.28
N ASN A 389 -14.79 -0.59 18.15
CA ASN A 389 -14.80 0.22 16.94
C ASN A 389 -16.06 -0.02 16.10
N THR A 390 -17.18 0.60 16.48
CA THR A 390 -18.48 0.44 15.81
C THR A 390 -18.57 1.15 14.44
N LYS A 391 -17.63 2.06 14.15
CA LYS A 391 -17.53 2.78 12.86
C LYS A 391 -16.21 2.44 12.18
N PHE A 392 -15.96 1.16 12.00
CA PHE A 392 -14.72 0.66 11.43
C PHE A 392 -14.38 1.31 10.08
N GLN A 393 -13.17 1.79 9.97
CA GLN A 393 -12.58 2.35 8.76
C GLN A 393 -11.21 1.73 8.54
N PRO A 394 -10.78 1.53 7.29
CA PRO A 394 -9.42 1.09 7.01
C PRO A 394 -8.37 1.96 7.68
N MET A 395 -7.26 1.34 8.10
CA MET A 395 -6.21 2.00 8.88
C MET A 395 -4.83 1.73 8.28
N ASN A 396 -4.07 2.79 8.07
CA ASN A 396 -2.66 2.70 7.72
C ASN A 396 -1.77 2.84 8.96
N ALA A 397 -0.49 2.46 8.81
CA ALA A 397 0.53 2.65 9.85
C ALA A 397 0.68 4.15 10.19
N ASN A 398 0.44 4.50 11.44
CA ASN A 398 0.64 5.85 11.96
C ASN A 398 0.92 5.82 13.47
N PHE A 399 1.61 6.83 13.97
CA PHE A 399 1.95 6.90 15.39
C PHE A 399 0.75 7.15 16.32
N GLY A 400 -0.43 7.43 15.77
CA GLY A 400 -1.67 7.62 16.55
C GLY A 400 -2.29 6.32 17.06
N ILE A 401 -1.96 5.18 16.44
CA ILE A 401 -2.41 3.85 16.89
C ILE A 401 -1.38 3.14 17.79
N ILE A 402 -0.17 3.69 17.89
CA ILE A 402 0.92 3.14 18.74
C ILE A 402 0.86 3.85 20.09
N ASP A 403 1.00 3.09 21.17
CA ASP A 403 1.04 3.66 22.53
C ASP A 403 2.11 4.73 22.68
N GLY A 404 1.74 5.86 23.26
CA GLY A 404 2.63 6.97 23.55
C GLY A 404 3.76 6.63 24.52
N LEU A 405 4.63 7.61 24.77
CA LEU A 405 5.64 7.55 25.83
C LEU A 405 5.04 8.00 27.16
N ASN A 406 5.58 7.48 28.26
CA ASN A 406 5.18 7.91 29.60
C ASN A 406 5.67 9.33 29.96
N GLU A 407 6.49 9.94 29.09
CA GLU A 407 7.04 11.30 29.23
C GLU A 407 6.54 12.23 28.12
N ARG A 408 6.42 13.53 28.44
CA ARG A 408 6.01 14.53 27.45
C ARG A 408 7.20 15.11 26.71
N ILE A 409 7.37 14.73 25.43
CA ILE A 409 8.39 15.29 24.54
C ILE A 409 7.74 16.26 23.57
N ARG A 410 8.18 17.54 23.59
CA ARG A 410 7.61 18.60 22.72
C ARG A 410 8.08 18.49 21.27
N ASN A 411 9.36 18.13 21.08
CA ASN A 411 9.90 17.94 19.73
C ASN A 411 9.31 16.68 19.09
N LYS A 412 8.58 16.85 17.99
CA LYS A 412 7.86 15.77 17.29
C LYS A 412 8.83 14.70 16.75
N ALA A 413 9.95 15.12 16.15
CA ALA A 413 10.93 14.20 15.57
C ALA A 413 11.59 13.35 16.67
N GLU A 414 12.01 13.97 17.77
CA GLU A 414 12.58 13.28 18.93
C GLU A 414 11.58 12.29 19.54
N ARG A 415 10.33 12.71 19.72
CA ARG A 415 9.27 11.86 20.25
C ARG A 415 9.05 10.61 19.39
N TYR A 416 8.95 10.78 18.06
CA TYR A 416 8.73 9.67 17.15
C TYR A 416 9.94 8.74 17.07
N ASN A 417 11.14 9.29 17.12
CA ASN A 417 12.38 8.50 17.20
C ASN A 417 12.41 7.62 18.46
N LYS A 418 12.07 8.18 19.63
CA LYS A 418 11.99 7.39 20.88
C LYS A 418 10.93 6.31 20.84
N ILE A 419 9.74 6.58 20.27
CA ILE A 419 8.70 5.57 20.10
C ILE A 419 9.21 4.45 19.19
N ALA A 420 9.84 4.80 18.08
CA ALA A 420 10.37 3.82 17.12
C ALA A 420 11.46 2.94 17.74
N ASN A 421 12.44 3.53 18.43
CA ASN A 421 13.49 2.75 19.10
C ASN A 421 12.91 1.81 20.17
N ARG A 422 11.97 2.28 20.99
CA ARG A 422 11.26 1.42 21.96
C ARG A 422 10.58 0.25 21.26
N ALA A 423 9.89 0.49 20.14
CA ALA A 423 9.20 -0.54 19.39
C ALA A 423 10.18 -1.60 18.87
N LEU A 424 11.30 -1.16 18.28
CA LEU A 424 12.34 -2.06 17.77
C LEU A 424 13.00 -2.89 18.88
N ASP A 425 13.20 -2.33 20.06
CA ASP A 425 13.76 -3.07 21.20
C ASP A 425 12.77 -4.13 21.71
N ILE A 426 11.47 -3.80 21.81
CA ILE A 426 10.40 -4.76 22.14
C ILE A 426 10.37 -5.91 21.11
N MET A 427 10.46 -5.59 19.83
CA MET A 427 10.46 -6.62 18.78
C MET A 427 11.68 -7.54 18.87
N LYS A 428 12.88 -6.99 19.12
CA LYS A 428 14.09 -7.80 19.32
C LYS A 428 13.95 -8.77 20.50
N ASP A 429 13.39 -8.31 21.62
CA ASP A 429 13.22 -9.13 22.81
C ASP A 429 12.20 -10.25 22.58
N LYS A 430 11.09 -9.95 21.91
CA LYS A 430 10.07 -10.96 21.57
C LYS A 430 10.62 -12.07 20.66
N LEU A 431 11.34 -11.68 19.60
CA LEU A 431 11.86 -12.66 18.61
C LEU A 431 13.10 -13.43 19.09
N LYS A 432 13.84 -12.91 20.11
CA LYS A 432 14.94 -13.67 20.74
C LYS A 432 14.42 -14.78 21.65
N GLY A 433 13.37 -14.52 22.44
CA GLY A 433 12.77 -15.51 23.31
C GLY A 433 12.24 -16.75 22.57
N GLU A 434 11.93 -16.61 21.28
CA GLU A 434 11.47 -17.72 20.44
C GLU A 434 12.61 -18.59 19.89
N ASN A 435 13.83 -18.03 19.74
CA ASN A 435 15.00 -18.76 19.27
C ASN A 435 15.74 -19.52 20.38
N ASP A 436 15.50 -19.18 21.66
CA ASP A 436 16.10 -19.86 22.82
C ASP A 436 15.31 -21.14 23.24
N ASP A 437 14.10 -21.36 22.68
CA ASP A 437 13.26 -22.52 22.90
C ASP A 437 13.40 -23.62 21.81
N GLU A 438 14.34 -23.48 20.87
CA GLU A 438 14.77 -24.50 19.88
C GLU A 438 16.01 -25.27 20.40
#